data_dbb7fc274f8c3ea48878890d95e18011
#
_entry.id   dbb7fc274f8c3ea48878890d95e18011
#
_cell.length_a   1.000
_cell.length_b   1.000
_cell.length_c   1.000
_cell.angle_alpha   90.00
_cell.angle_beta   90.00
_cell.angle_gamma   90.00
#
_symmetry.space_group_name_H-M   'P 1'
#
loop_
_entity.id
_entity.type
_entity.pdbx_description
1 polymer ?
#
loop_
_entity_poly.entity_id
_entity_poly.type
_entity_poly.pdbx_seq_one_letter_code
_entity_poly.pdbx_strand_id
1 'polypeptide(L)'
;LDQLFPGMQIEDYYTFRITRNADLELEEEESENLLESMEQELLRRKFGPPVRLEVASEIDSELLTRLKAELSIRDEDISRYKEPLDLTGLNKIADLDRPELKFAPFRNQIVQELREVDLESNDEYFAAIRRNEILLHHPYDSFNSSVVRFLEAAATDPHVLAIKQTLYRTSGDSPIVNALIEAAEAGKQVLAVIEIRARFDEQANVRWARKLEDVGVHVVYGLVGFKTHANNYNPKTARMYEDLGVLSADDALGEDLNKLFNQLSGFAPQYSYNRLLVAPRSIRPGLLEKIDREIQNKQSGKHAFIRLKLNSLLDEEFVEALYKASSAGVEVDLVIRGICALVPGITGISENIRVRSVLGRFLEHSRIFHFANGGDDEIYIGSADLMDRNLNRRVESLVKIRRDEHKKSLMKIFDQYTASTTAAWHLLPTGKWLLVDKDSNGASLSDLQATIIQAYRAKV
;
A
#
# COMPACT_ATOMS: atom_id res chain seq x y z
N LEU A 1 41.32 -9.29 -8.84
CA LEU A 1 41.73 -10.59 -8.28
C LEU A 1 43.17 -10.54 -7.77
N ASP A 2 44.12 -9.95 -8.49
CA ASP A 2 45.54 -9.85 -8.13
C ASP A 2 45.78 -9.19 -6.75
N GLN A 3 44.89 -8.27 -6.34
CA GLN A 3 44.93 -7.66 -5.00
C GLN A 3 44.51 -8.64 -3.88
N LEU A 4 43.66 -9.62 -4.20
CA LEU A 4 43.17 -10.60 -3.22
C LEU A 4 44.13 -11.81 -3.09
N PHE A 5 44.89 -12.09 -4.16
CA PHE A 5 45.80 -13.23 -4.25
C PHE A 5 47.19 -12.81 -4.73
N PRO A 6 47.91 -11.95 -3.97
CA PRO A 6 49.20 -11.45 -4.40
C PRO A 6 50.19 -12.59 -4.55
N GLY A 7 50.86 -12.65 -5.72
CA GLY A 7 51.86 -13.67 -6.01
C GLY A 7 51.33 -15.04 -6.45
N MET A 8 50.01 -15.17 -6.66
CA MET A 8 49.39 -16.38 -7.21
C MET A 8 49.01 -16.16 -8.66
N GLN A 9 49.18 -17.15 -9.51
CA GLN A 9 48.63 -17.18 -10.85
C GLN A 9 47.20 -17.72 -10.78
N ILE A 10 46.20 -16.87 -11.15
CA ILE A 10 44.82 -17.28 -11.19
C ILE A 10 44.55 -17.86 -12.58
N GLU A 11 44.21 -19.14 -12.63
CA GLU A 11 43.91 -19.85 -13.86
C GLU A 11 42.52 -19.55 -14.38
N ASP A 12 41.51 -19.65 -13.48
CA ASP A 12 40.10 -19.37 -13.79
C ASP A 12 39.37 -18.79 -12.59
N TYR A 13 38.23 -18.14 -12.87
CA TYR A 13 37.28 -17.69 -11.85
C TYR A 13 35.85 -17.78 -12.35
N TYR A 14 34.95 -18.09 -11.45
CA TYR A 14 33.53 -18.19 -11.76
C TYR A 14 32.72 -17.40 -10.75
N THR A 15 31.70 -16.70 -11.24
CA THR A 15 30.78 -15.98 -10.39
C THR A 15 29.60 -16.86 -10.00
N PHE A 16 29.16 -16.73 -8.77
CA PHE A 16 27.93 -17.35 -8.31
C PHE A 16 27.16 -16.42 -7.37
N ARG A 17 25.87 -16.67 -7.23
CA ARG A 17 24.98 -15.94 -6.32
C ARG A 17 24.15 -16.93 -5.52
N ILE A 18 24.04 -16.68 -4.22
CA ILE A 18 23.24 -17.48 -3.29
C ILE A 18 22.04 -16.67 -2.84
N THR A 19 20.85 -17.23 -2.99
CA THR A 19 19.65 -16.74 -2.31
C THR A 19 19.44 -17.59 -1.07
N ARG A 20 19.31 -16.92 0.08
CA ARG A 20 19.05 -17.57 1.36
C ARG A 20 17.61 -17.37 1.77
N ASN A 21 17.04 -18.32 2.50
CA ASN A 21 15.74 -18.16 3.11
C ASN A 21 15.79 -16.94 4.06
N ALA A 22 14.81 -16.06 3.89
CA ALA A 22 14.65 -14.85 4.69
C ALA A 22 13.34 -14.84 5.49
N ASP A 23 12.58 -15.94 5.49
CA ASP A 23 11.41 -16.05 6.34
C ASP A 23 11.86 -16.16 7.81
N LEU A 24 11.29 -15.26 8.61
CA LEU A 24 11.56 -15.21 10.03
C LEU A 24 10.49 -16.03 10.75
N GLU A 25 10.89 -17.15 11.32
CA GLU A 25 10.09 -17.93 12.25
C GLU A 25 10.42 -17.45 13.66
N LEU A 26 9.65 -16.50 14.19
CA LEU A 26 9.70 -16.15 15.60
C LEU A 26 8.71 -17.06 16.34
N GLU A 27 9.21 -17.88 17.23
CA GLU A 27 8.40 -18.57 18.22
C GLU A 27 7.91 -17.54 19.22
N GLU A 28 6.61 -17.16 19.08
CA GLU A 28 5.99 -16.07 19.83
C GLU A 28 5.79 -16.38 21.32
N GLU A 29 5.92 -17.65 21.70
CA GLU A 29 5.59 -18.13 23.05
C GLU A 29 6.73 -17.97 24.08
N GLU A 30 7.99 -17.70 23.68
CA GLU A 30 9.14 -17.73 24.58
C GLU A 30 9.87 -16.40 24.78
N SER A 31 9.50 -15.30 24.12
CA SER A 31 10.28 -14.07 24.24
C SER A 31 9.64 -13.02 25.12
N GLU A 32 10.20 -12.77 26.30
CA GLU A 32 9.87 -11.60 27.13
C GLU A 32 10.18 -10.27 26.43
N ASN A 33 11.01 -10.27 25.36
CA ASN A 33 11.40 -9.08 24.60
C ASN A 33 11.41 -9.34 23.08
N LEU A 34 10.31 -8.97 22.42
CA LEU A 34 10.13 -9.14 20.98
C LEU A 34 11.19 -8.41 20.14
N LEU A 35 11.68 -7.26 20.61
CA LEU A 35 12.72 -6.48 19.90
C LEU A 35 14.06 -7.23 19.88
N GLU A 36 14.47 -7.78 21.02
CA GLU A 36 15.73 -8.54 21.10
C GLU A 36 15.67 -9.80 20.26
N SER A 37 14.54 -10.52 20.31
CA SER A 37 14.32 -11.70 19.48
C SER A 37 14.37 -11.36 17.99
N MET A 38 13.79 -10.23 17.59
CA MET A 38 13.83 -9.76 16.20
C MET A 38 15.25 -9.38 15.76
N GLU A 39 16.04 -8.74 16.62
CA GLU A 39 17.44 -8.42 16.33
C GLU A 39 18.30 -9.67 16.16
N GLN A 40 18.13 -10.66 17.04
CA GLN A 40 18.84 -11.93 16.92
C GLN A 40 18.46 -12.65 15.62
N GLU A 41 17.19 -12.66 15.26
CA GLU A 41 16.70 -13.29 14.05
C GLU A 41 17.18 -12.56 12.77
N LEU A 42 17.26 -11.24 12.81
CA LEU A 42 17.85 -10.45 11.72
C LEU A 42 19.36 -10.75 11.53
N LEU A 43 20.07 -11.05 12.60
CA LEU A 43 21.47 -11.53 12.51
C LEU A 43 21.54 -12.93 11.91
N ARG A 44 20.69 -13.86 12.37
CA ARG A 44 20.59 -15.25 11.86
C ARG A 44 20.21 -15.29 10.39
N ARG A 45 19.41 -14.35 9.91
CA ARG A 45 18.98 -14.23 8.50
C ARG A 45 20.15 -14.20 7.52
N LYS A 46 21.29 -13.61 7.90
CA LYS A 46 22.50 -13.58 7.07
C LYS A 46 23.05 -14.98 6.81
N PHE A 47 22.74 -15.92 7.69
CA PHE A 47 23.20 -17.30 7.67
C PHE A 47 22.08 -18.31 7.40
N GLY A 48 20.91 -17.83 7.00
CA GLY A 48 19.75 -18.68 6.65
C GLY A 48 20.11 -19.74 5.60
N PRO A 49 19.39 -20.86 5.54
CA PRO A 49 19.69 -21.94 4.61
C PRO A 49 19.62 -21.44 3.17
N PRO A 50 20.57 -21.83 2.29
CA PRO A 50 20.51 -21.55 0.87
C PRO A 50 19.26 -22.19 0.26
N VAL A 51 18.51 -21.44 -0.55
CA VAL A 51 17.31 -21.93 -1.25
C VAL A 51 17.46 -21.82 -2.78
N ARG A 52 18.48 -21.15 -3.27
CA ARG A 52 18.80 -21.07 -4.69
C ARG A 52 20.26 -20.74 -4.89
N LEU A 53 20.88 -21.42 -5.84
CA LEU A 53 22.23 -21.15 -6.34
C LEU A 53 22.16 -20.76 -7.82
N GLU A 54 22.66 -19.59 -8.14
CA GLU A 54 22.80 -19.10 -9.51
C GLU A 54 24.27 -19.12 -9.86
N VAL A 55 24.63 -19.73 -10.98
CA VAL A 55 26.02 -19.89 -11.41
C VAL A 55 26.20 -19.47 -12.85
N ALA A 56 27.42 -19.06 -13.21
CA ALA A 56 27.80 -18.88 -14.60
C ALA A 56 27.63 -20.21 -15.36
N SER A 57 27.15 -20.16 -16.62
CA SER A 57 26.89 -21.38 -17.42
C SER A 57 28.13 -22.18 -17.68
N GLU A 58 29.30 -21.52 -17.71
CA GLU A 58 30.62 -22.07 -17.96
C GLU A 58 31.32 -22.62 -16.70
N ILE A 59 30.67 -22.58 -15.54
CA ILE A 59 31.28 -23.04 -14.28
C ILE A 59 31.79 -24.47 -14.40
N ASP A 60 33.00 -24.67 -13.90
CA ASP A 60 33.58 -25.98 -13.85
C ASP A 60 32.76 -26.99 -13.02
N SER A 61 32.68 -28.22 -13.48
CA SER A 61 31.82 -29.25 -12.89
C SER A 61 32.27 -29.70 -11.51
N GLU A 62 33.57 -29.72 -11.24
CA GLU A 62 34.15 -30.08 -9.95
C GLU A 62 33.86 -28.97 -8.93
N LEU A 63 34.08 -27.72 -9.34
CA LEU A 63 33.75 -26.54 -8.52
C LEU A 63 32.29 -26.47 -8.17
N LEU A 64 31.40 -26.75 -9.15
CA LEU A 64 29.96 -26.77 -8.90
C LEU A 64 29.59 -27.88 -7.91
N THR A 65 30.17 -29.06 -8.05
CA THR A 65 29.95 -30.18 -7.13
C THR A 65 30.35 -29.81 -5.71
N ARG A 66 31.50 -29.14 -5.56
CA ARG A 66 31.96 -28.64 -4.25
C ARG A 66 31.00 -27.57 -3.68
N LEU A 67 30.57 -26.59 -4.48
CA LEU A 67 29.61 -25.59 -4.04
C LEU A 67 28.28 -26.22 -3.58
N LYS A 68 27.76 -27.22 -4.31
CA LYS A 68 26.60 -27.99 -3.91
C LYS A 68 26.74 -28.63 -2.55
N ALA A 69 27.85 -29.28 -2.32
CA ALA A 69 28.13 -29.97 -1.06
C ALA A 69 28.24 -29.01 0.11
N GLU A 70 29.01 -27.92 -0.05
CA GLU A 70 29.21 -26.89 0.99
C GLU A 70 27.92 -26.15 1.33
N LEU A 71 27.07 -25.89 0.34
CA LEU A 71 25.82 -25.17 0.50
C LEU A 71 24.62 -26.08 0.82
N SER A 72 24.80 -27.40 0.75
CA SER A 72 23.72 -28.41 0.91
C SER A 72 22.53 -28.14 0.01
N ILE A 73 22.76 -27.72 -1.25
CA ILE A 73 21.73 -27.30 -2.20
C ILE A 73 21.44 -28.42 -3.21
N ARG A 74 20.17 -28.56 -3.62
CA ARG A 74 19.74 -29.59 -4.55
C ARG A 74 19.90 -29.14 -6.01
N ASP A 75 19.99 -30.09 -6.94
CA ASP A 75 20.12 -29.79 -8.38
C ASP A 75 18.97 -28.94 -8.94
N GLU A 76 17.76 -29.19 -8.46
CA GLU A 76 16.56 -28.44 -8.86
C GLU A 76 16.58 -26.95 -8.46
N ASP A 77 17.40 -26.61 -7.46
CA ASP A 77 17.54 -25.23 -6.94
C ASP A 77 18.73 -24.50 -7.58
N ILE A 78 19.38 -25.12 -8.60
CA ILE A 78 20.52 -24.53 -9.32
C ILE A 78 20.06 -23.97 -10.66
N SER A 79 20.38 -22.70 -10.92
CA SER A 79 20.12 -22.04 -12.21
C SER A 79 21.43 -21.61 -12.87
N ARG A 80 21.60 -21.89 -14.16
CA ARG A 80 22.78 -21.53 -14.95
C ARG A 80 22.47 -20.37 -15.87
N TYR A 81 23.31 -19.34 -15.89
CA TYR A 81 23.13 -18.13 -16.70
C TYR A 81 24.41 -17.80 -17.50
N LYS A 82 24.24 -17.33 -18.72
CA LYS A 82 25.32 -16.77 -19.54
C LYS A 82 25.61 -15.31 -19.21
N GLU A 83 24.64 -14.63 -18.63
CA GLU A 83 24.62 -13.20 -18.35
C GLU A 83 25.10 -12.91 -16.91
N PRO A 84 25.40 -11.65 -16.59
CA PRO A 84 25.70 -11.27 -15.22
C PRO A 84 24.63 -11.72 -14.23
N LEU A 85 25.03 -12.30 -13.11
CA LEU A 85 24.11 -12.84 -12.10
C LEU A 85 23.43 -11.75 -11.27
N ASP A 86 24.08 -10.61 -11.10
CA ASP A 86 23.54 -9.48 -10.36
C ASP A 86 23.10 -8.36 -11.32
N LEU A 87 21.78 -8.14 -11.39
CA LEU A 87 21.19 -7.11 -12.22
C LEU A 87 21.06 -5.76 -11.49
N THR A 88 21.41 -5.66 -10.20
CA THR A 88 21.34 -4.40 -9.45
C THR A 88 22.29 -3.35 -10.01
N GLY A 89 23.37 -3.76 -10.66
CA GLY A 89 24.27 -2.87 -11.40
C GLY A 89 23.59 -2.06 -12.52
N LEU A 90 22.45 -2.53 -13.05
CA LEU A 90 21.64 -1.81 -14.03
C LEU A 90 21.07 -0.50 -13.50
N ASN A 91 20.95 -0.34 -12.17
CA ASN A 91 20.55 0.94 -11.57
C ASN A 91 21.47 2.08 -12.00
N LYS A 92 22.77 1.82 -12.18
CA LYS A 92 23.72 2.82 -12.69
C LYS A 92 23.40 3.30 -14.11
N ILE A 93 22.79 2.44 -14.93
CA ILE A 93 22.32 2.81 -16.27
C ILE A 93 21.10 3.73 -16.14
N ALA A 94 20.19 3.43 -15.20
CA ALA A 94 19.05 4.29 -14.92
C ALA A 94 19.47 5.65 -14.34
N ASP A 95 20.60 5.72 -13.63
CA ASP A 95 21.15 6.96 -13.05
C ASP A 95 21.86 7.86 -14.08
N LEU A 96 22.15 7.37 -15.29
CA LEU A 96 22.78 8.20 -16.34
C LEU A 96 22.00 9.49 -16.58
N ASP A 97 22.72 10.58 -16.85
CA ASP A 97 22.14 11.87 -17.19
C ASP A 97 21.55 11.87 -18.63
N ARG A 98 20.37 11.31 -18.73
CA ARG A 98 19.58 11.17 -19.98
C ARG A 98 18.13 11.55 -19.68
N PRO A 99 17.86 12.87 -19.49
CA PRO A 99 16.53 13.36 -19.09
C PRO A 99 15.44 13.02 -20.12
N GLU A 100 15.80 12.89 -21.41
CA GLU A 100 14.88 12.50 -22.47
C GLU A 100 14.36 11.06 -22.36
N LEU A 101 15.03 10.19 -21.57
CA LEU A 101 14.64 8.81 -21.29
C LEU A 101 13.96 8.66 -19.93
N LYS A 102 13.75 9.77 -19.20
CA LYS A 102 13.14 9.78 -17.88
C LYS A 102 11.81 10.53 -17.90
N PHE A 103 10.94 10.22 -16.95
CA PHE A 103 9.75 11.02 -16.74
C PHE A 103 10.14 12.47 -16.42
N ALA A 104 9.44 13.44 -17.02
CA ALA A 104 9.63 14.85 -16.69
C ALA A 104 9.41 15.11 -15.20
N PRO A 105 10.20 15.99 -14.54
CA PRO A 105 10.00 16.32 -13.14
C PRO A 105 8.55 16.72 -12.85
N PHE A 106 7.99 16.17 -11.79
CA PHE A 106 6.66 16.51 -11.30
C PHE A 106 6.78 17.15 -9.92
N ARG A 107 6.12 18.30 -9.75
CA ARG A 107 5.97 18.98 -8.46
C ARG A 107 4.52 18.81 -8.03
N ASN A 108 4.33 18.20 -6.86
CA ASN A 108 3.02 18.14 -6.21
C ASN A 108 2.52 19.54 -5.82
N GLN A 109 1.22 19.65 -5.60
CA GLN A 109 0.56 20.91 -5.27
C GLN A 109 0.09 20.91 -3.82
N ILE A 110 -0.02 22.09 -3.21
CA ILE A 110 -0.77 22.22 -1.97
C ILE A 110 -2.24 21.97 -2.29
N VAL A 111 -2.91 21.13 -1.50
CA VAL A 111 -4.35 20.87 -1.65
C VAL A 111 -5.15 22.18 -1.53
N GLN A 112 -6.22 22.28 -2.28
CA GLN A 112 -6.96 23.54 -2.48
C GLN A 112 -7.35 24.21 -1.14
N GLU A 113 -7.80 23.43 -0.17
CA GLU A 113 -8.26 23.88 1.14
C GLU A 113 -7.16 24.47 2.02
N LEU A 114 -5.89 24.21 1.69
CA LEU A 114 -4.71 24.71 2.43
C LEU A 114 -3.92 25.78 1.68
N ARG A 115 -4.32 26.18 0.46
CA ARG A 115 -3.54 27.14 -0.35
C ARG A 115 -3.45 28.53 0.24
N GLU A 116 -4.53 28.99 0.86
CA GLU A 116 -4.64 30.34 1.46
C GLU A 116 -4.40 30.32 2.97
N VAL A 117 -3.96 29.17 3.52
CA VAL A 117 -3.68 28.98 4.94
C VAL A 117 -2.22 29.30 5.20
N ASP A 118 -1.93 30.08 6.23
CA ASP A 118 -0.57 30.20 6.74
C ASP A 118 -0.14 28.86 7.34
N LEU A 119 0.68 28.13 6.57
CA LEU A 119 1.13 26.81 6.98
C LEU A 119 2.10 26.85 8.18
N GLU A 120 2.67 28.00 8.54
CA GLU A 120 3.48 28.15 9.75
C GLU A 120 2.60 28.33 11.00
N SER A 121 1.36 28.76 10.84
CA SER A 121 0.38 28.91 11.93
C SER A 121 -0.37 27.60 12.22
N ASN A 122 -0.16 27.02 13.41
CA ASN A 122 -0.90 25.82 13.86
C ASN A 122 -2.40 26.10 13.95
N ASP A 123 -2.78 27.28 14.47
CA ASP A 123 -4.18 27.67 14.66
C ASP A 123 -4.93 27.73 13.33
N GLU A 124 -4.34 28.37 12.32
CA GLU A 124 -4.95 28.45 10.98
C GLU A 124 -5.02 27.10 10.30
N TYR A 125 -3.97 26.29 10.44
CA TYR A 125 -3.91 24.97 9.88
C TYR A 125 -5.03 24.06 10.44
N PHE A 126 -5.15 23.97 11.76
CA PHE A 126 -6.22 23.19 12.39
C PHE A 126 -7.60 23.81 12.17
N ALA A 127 -7.71 25.13 12.10
CA ALA A 127 -8.97 25.79 11.74
C ALA A 127 -9.44 25.41 10.34
N ALA A 128 -8.53 25.24 9.37
CA ALA A 128 -8.87 24.79 8.03
C ALA A 128 -9.47 23.38 8.04
N ILE A 129 -8.85 22.45 8.79
CA ILE A 129 -9.33 21.06 8.93
C ILE A 129 -10.69 21.01 9.66
N ARG A 130 -10.88 21.86 10.69
CA ARG A 130 -12.16 21.97 11.40
C ARG A 130 -13.29 22.53 10.52
N ARG A 131 -12.96 23.47 9.64
CA ARG A 131 -13.95 24.02 8.68
C ARG A 131 -14.39 23.00 7.65
N ASN A 132 -13.41 22.25 7.11
CA ASN A 132 -13.65 21.29 6.04
C ASN A 132 -12.78 20.04 6.22
N GLU A 133 -13.42 18.86 6.14
CA GLU A 133 -12.70 17.62 5.91
C GLU A 133 -11.93 17.74 4.57
N ILE A 134 -10.68 17.34 4.51
CA ILE A 134 -9.80 17.49 3.35
C ILE A 134 -9.50 16.12 2.76
N LEU A 135 -9.85 15.91 1.50
CA LEU A 135 -9.46 14.72 0.75
C LEU A 135 -8.12 14.96 0.06
N LEU A 136 -7.17 14.09 0.29
CA LEU A 136 -5.83 14.12 -0.29
C LEU A 136 -5.69 13.05 -1.37
N HIS A 137 -5.06 13.40 -2.50
CA HIS A 137 -4.74 12.47 -3.57
C HIS A 137 -3.25 12.54 -3.92
N HIS A 138 -2.45 11.68 -3.28
CA HIS A 138 -1.02 11.58 -3.54
C HIS A 138 -0.74 10.82 -4.84
N PRO A 139 0.36 11.12 -5.52
CA PRO A 139 1.39 12.11 -5.25
C PRO A 139 1.03 13.52 -5.75
N TYR A 140 -0.18 13.74 -6.26
CA TYR A 140 -0.60 15.00 -6.87
C TYR A 140 -0.69 16.10 -5.82
N ASP A 141 -1.31 15.80 -4.67
CA ASP A 141 -1.30 16.68 -3.50
C ASP A 141 -0.05 16.45 -2.66
N SER A 142 0.52 17.52 -2.11
CA SER A 142 1.74 17.50 -1.32
C SER A 142 1.54 16.79 0.02
N PHE A 143 2.27 15.70 0.23
CA PHE A 143 2.32 15.00 1.51
C PHE A 143 2.95 15.85 2.62
N ASN A 144 3.97 16.65 2.28
CA ASN A 144 4.66 17.47 3.26
C ASN A 144 3.78 18.60 3.80
N SER A 145 3.08 19.35 2.92
CA SER A 145 2.21 20.46 3.34
C SER A 145 0.88 19.98 3.95
N SER A 146 0.57 18.69 3.86
CA SER A 146 -0.62 18.10 4.47
C SER A 146 -0.25 17.19 5.66
N VAL A 147 0.18 15.97 5.43
CA VAL A 147 0.34 14.97 6.49
C VAL A 147 1.53 15.26 7.41
N VAL A 148 2.69 15.62 6.85
CA VAL A 148 3.86 15.97 7.68
C VAL A 148 3.56 17.22 8.50
N ARG A 149 3.03 18.26 7.87
CA ARG A 149 2.65 19.49 8.55
C ARG A 149 1.61 19.28 9.65
N PHE A 150 0.65 18.35 9.42
CA PHE A 150 -0.34 17.98 10.45
C PHE A 150 0.34 17.42 11.72
N LEU A 151 1.33 16.55 11.55
CA LEU A 151 2.04 15.97 12.70
C LEU A 151 2.96 16.99 13.38
N GLU A 152 3.66 17.83 12.63
CA GLU A 152 4.49 18.92 13.16
C GLU A 152 3.63 19.91 13.94
N ALA A 153 2.47 20.29 13.40
CA ALA A 153 1.51 21.13 14.12
C ALA A 153 1.03 20.44 15.41
N ALA A 154 0.69 19.15 15.34
CA ALA A 154 0.24 18.42 16.50
C ALA A 154 1.35 18.26 17.56
N ALA A 155 2.60 18.14 17.15
CA ALA A 155 3.74 18.05 18.08
C ALA A 155 3.93 19.33 18.89
N THR A 156 3.74 20.48 18.25
CA THR A 156 4.06 21.81 18.85
C THR A 156 2.86 22.54 19.45
N ASP A 157 1.61 22.23 19.04
CA ASP A 157 0.41 22.90 19.55
C ASP A 157 0.13 22.52 21.01
N PRO A 158 0.04 23.50 21.95
CA PRO A 158 -0.19 23.22 23.37
C PRO A 158 -1.57 22.62 23.68
N HIS A 159 -2.55 22.73 22.77
CA HIS A 159 -3.88 22.17 22.95
C HIS A 159 -3.95 20.69 22.53
N VAL A 160 -2.95 20.17 21.84
CA VAL A 160 -2.86 18.75 21.50
C VAL A 160 -2.27 17.99 22.69
N LEU A 161 -3.05 17.11 23.30
CA LEU A 161 -2.66 16.35 24.49
C LEU A 161 -2.05 14.99 24.17
N ALA A 162 -2.47 14.39 23.05
CA ALA A 162 -2.03 13.06 22.67
C ALA A 162 -1.95 12.88 21.15
N ILE A 163 -1.02 12.03 20.70
CA ILE A 163 -0.87 11.60 19.31
C ILE A 163 -0.89 10.07 19.29
N LYS A 164 -1.70 9.49 18.42
CA LYS A 164 -1.74 8.05 18.15
C LYS A 164 -1.44 7.80 16.69
N GLN A 165 -0.39 7.02 16.40
CA GLN A 165 0.13 6.80 15.05
C GLN A 165 0.44 5.33 14.79
N THR A 166 0.10 4.84 13.61
CA THR A 166 0.56 3.55 13.11
C THR A 166 1.75 3.75 12.16
N LEU A 167 2.79 2.94 12.29
CA LEU A 167 4.00 2.99 11.47
C LEU A 167 4.26 1.61 10.86
N TYR A 168 4.30 1.56 9.51
CA TYR A 168 4.58 0.31 8.80
C TYR A 168 5.98 0.28 8.21
N ARG A 169 6.34 1.29 7.42
CA ARG A 169 7.68 1.50 6.87
C ARG A 169 8.15 2.90 7.19
N THR A 170 9.25 2.98 7.91
CA THR A 170 9.88 4.25 8.25
C THR A 170 11.17 4.37 7.46
N SER A 171 11.28 5.39 6.62
CA SER A 171 12.56 5.72 5.98
C SER A 171 13.60 6.13 7.01
N GLY A 172 14.89 6.01 6.67
CA GLY A 172 16.00 6.27 7.60
C GLY A 172 16.02 7.67 8.23
N ASP A 173 15.47 8.68 7.56
CA ASP A 173 15.20 10.02 8.10
C ASP A 173 13.72 10.33 7.86
N SER A 174 12.92 10.13 8.90
CA SER A 174 11.46 10.23 8.83
C SER A 174 10.97 11.45 9.59
N PRO A 175 10.47 12.50 8.91
CA PRO A 175 9.88 13.66 9.58
C PRO A 175 8.68 13.27 10.47
N ILE A 176 7.96 12.20 10.12
CA ILE A 176 6.88 11.66 10.95
C ILE A 176 7.41 11.20 12.31
N VAL A 177 8.49 10.40 12.32
CA VAL A 177 9.07 9.90 13.57
C VAL A 177 9.69 11.05 14.38
N ASN A 178 10.33 12.01 13.71
CA ASN A 178 10.88 13.18 14.39
C ASN A 178 9.77 14.01 15.08
N ALA A 179 8.64 14.22 14.43
CA ALA A 179 7.49 14.89 15.04
C ALA A 179 6.93 14.14 16.25
N LEU A 180 6.91 12.79 16.23
CA LEU A 180 6.49 12.00 17.38
C LEU A 180 7.46 12.10 18.56
N ILE A 181 8.76 12.17 18.29
CA ILE A 181 9.81 12.39 19.32
C ILE A 181 9.63 13.78 19.94
N GLU A 182 9.52 14.83 19.11
CA GLU A 182 9.30 16.20 19.56
C GLU A 182 8.04 16.32 20.42
N ALA A 183 6.95 15.67 20.03
CA ALA A 183 5.72 15.62 20.82
C ALA A 183 5.93 14.96 22.20
N ALA A 184 6.67 13.88 22.28
CA ALA A 184 6.97 13.18 23.53
C ALA A 184 7.88 14.04 24.43
N GLU A 185 8.92 14.64 23.88
CA GLU A 185 9.81 15.57 24.60
C GLU A 185 9.05 16.83 25.11
N ALA A 186 8.01 17.27 24.38
CA ALA A 186 7.09 18.32 24.81
C ALA A 186 6.07 17.86 25.90
N GLY A 187 6.17 16.62 26.38
CA GLY A 187 5.33 16.05 27.44
C GLY A 187 3.95 15.57 26.99
N LYS A 188 3.70 15.40 25.69
CA LYS A 188 2.45 14.86 25.16
C LYS A 188 2.42 13.33 25.28
N GLN A 189 1.22 12.78 25.38
CA GLN A 189 1.05 11.32 25.31
C GLN A 189 1.17 10.85 23.86
N VAL A 190 2.18 10.02 23.57
CA VAL A 190 2.38 9.48 22.23
C VAL A 190 2.26 7.96 22.26
N LEU A 191 1.37 7.41 21.42
CA LEU A 191 1.22 5.98 21.16
C LEU A 191 1.63 5.68 19.72
N ALA A 192 2.66 4.86 19.54
CA ALA A 192 3.11 4.39 18.23
C ALA A 192 2.87 2.88 18.09
N VAL A 193 2.05 2.47 17.15
CA VAL A 193 1.87 1.06 16.77
C VAL A 193 2.80 0.77 15.60
N ILE A 194 3.81 -0.08 15.81
CA ILE A 194 4.86 -0.35 14.83
C ILE A 194 4.77 -1.79 14.33
N GLU A 195 4.74 -1.97 13.00
CA GLU A 195 4.89 -3.28 12.38
C GLU A 195 6.37 -3.62 12.23
N ILE A 196 6.94 -4.36 13.18
CA ILE A 196 8.35 -4.74 13.18
C ILE A 196 8.70 -5.64 12.00
N ARG A 197 7.76 -6.51 11.58
CA ARG A 197 7.97 -7.47 10.49
C ARG A 197 7.71 -6.88 9.10
N ALA A 198 7.83 -5.56 8.92
CA ALA A 198 7.72 -4.94 7.60
C ALA A 198 8.88 -5.39 6.71
N ARG A 199 8.63 -6.26 5.75
CA ARG A 199 9.68 -6.83 4.85
C ARG A 199 10.57 -5.75 4.27
N PHE A 200 11.88 -5.94 4.37
CA PHE A 200 12.98 -5.09 3.91
C PHE A 200 13.25 -3.83 4.75
N ASP A 201 12.39 -3.49 5.71
CA ASP A 201 12.57 -2.33 6.59
C ASP A 201 12.66 -2.72 8.08
N GLU A 202 12.78 -4.01 8.38
CA GLU A 202 12.78 -4.54 9.76
C GLU A 202 13.85 -3.87 10.62
N GLN A 203 15.09 -3.76 10.12
CA GLN A 203 16.18 -3.11 10.86
C GLN A 203 15.92 -1.62 11.14
N ALA A 204 15.29 -0.93 10.18
CA ALA A 204 14.93 0.47 10.35
C ALA A 204 13.84 0.61 11.41
N ASN A 205 12.82 -0.25 11.35
CA ASN A 205 11.70 -0.22 12.28
C ASN A 205 12.15 -0.54 13.72
N VAL A 206 13.05 -1.52 13.91
CA VAL A 206 13.64 -1.82 15.23
C VAL A 206 14.40 -0.61 15.80
N ARG A 207 15.24 0.04 14.99
CA ARG A 207 15.97 1.24 15.45
C ARG A 207 15.05 2.39 15.82
N TRP A 208 13.98 2.61 15.05
CA TRP A 208 13.01 3.66 15.34
C TRP A 208 12.17 3.34 16.56
N ALA A 209 11.78 2.07 16.74
CA ALA A 209 11.09 1.62 17.92
C ALA A 209 11.86 1.95 19.20
N ARG A 210 13.15 1.57 19.26
CA ARG A 210 14.03 1.92 20.40
C ARG A 210 14.14 3.42 20.61
N LYS A 211 14.39 4.19 19.54
CA LYS A 211 14.51 5.63 19.65
C LYS A 211 13.23 6.30 20.18
N LEU A 212 12.06 5.77 19.85
CA LEU A 212 10.77 6.23 20.36
C LEU A 212 10.60 5.84 21.84
N GLU A 213 10.95 4.61 22.22
CA GLU A 213 10.90 4.17 23.62
C GLU A 213 11.84 4.98 24.51
N ASP A 214 13.06 5.27 24.04
CA ASP A 214 14.06 6.05 24.78
C ASP A 214 13.56 7.46 25.18
N VAL A 215 12.63 8.06 24.41
CA VAL A 215 12.03 9.36 24.71
C VAL A 215 10.66 9.24 25.38
N GLY A 216 10.25 8.04 25.81
CA GLY A 216 9.01 7.81 26.56
C GLY A 216 7.75 7.64 25.71
N VAL A 217 7.87 7.42 24.40
CA VAL A 217 6.72 7.04 23.55
C VAL A 217 6.24 5.64 23.95
N HIS A 218 4.94 5.46 24.10
CA HIS A 218 4.36 4.13 24.28
C HIS A 218 4.35 3.40 22.93
N VAL A 219 5.25 2.42 22.77
CA VAL A 219 5.36 1.64 21.53
C VAL A 219 4.62 0.31 21.68
N VAL A 220 3.82 -0.03 20.67
CA VAL A 220 3.09 -1.29 20.57
C VAL A 220 3.55 -2.03 19.32
N TYR A 221 3.92 -3.28 19.48
CA TYR A 221 4.46 -4.15 18.42
C TYR A 221 3.40 -5.10 17.89
N GLY A 222 2.49 -4.59 17.07
CA GLY A 222 1.43 -5.41 16.49
C GLY A 222 0.54 -6.12 17.52
N LEU A 223 -0.48 -6.82 17.06
CA LEU A 223 -1.27 -7.73 17.90
C LEU A 223 -0.79 -9.16 17.65
N VAL A 224 -0.72 -9.97 18.71
CA VAL A 224 -0.45 -11.40 18.61
C VAL A 224 -1.44 -12.05 17.63
N GLY A 225 -0.90 -12.67 16.57
CA GLY A 225 -1.69 -13.30 15.52
C GLY A 225 -2.24 -12.36 14.43
N PHE A 226 -2.05 -11.04 14.53
CA PHE A 226 -2.50 -10.10 13.51
C PHE A 226 -1.37 -9.15 13.09
N LYS A 227 -1.11 -9.06 11.79
CA LYS A 227 -0.20 -8.05 11.23
C LYS A 227 -0.97 -6.74 11.08
N THR A 228 -0.54 -5.69 11.77
CA THR A 228 -1.06 -4.34 11.52
C THR A 228 -0.47 -3.84 10.20
N HIS A 229 -1.31 -3.58 9.21
CA HIS A 229 -0.89 -2.90 7.99
C HIS A 229 -1.33 -1.44 8.07
N ALA A 230 -0.49 -0.60 8.65
CA ALA A 230 -0.54 0.79 8.26
C ALA A 230 -0.07 0.87 6.81
N ASN A 231 -0.77 1.60 5.96
CA ASN A 231 -0.35 1.86 4.59
C ASN A 231 1.09 2.38 4.56
N ASN A 232 1.79 2.16 3.45
CA ASN A 232 3.08 2.79 3.15
C ASN A 232 2.95 4.33 3.04
N TYR A 233 2.31 4.95 4.04
CA TYR A 233 1.93 6.34 4.07
C TYR A 233 3.05 7.14 4.73
N ASN A 234 4.09 7.40 3.97
CA ASN A 234 5.26 8.17 4.39
C ASN A 234 5.77 9.06 3.24
N PRO A 235 6.59 10.09 3.51
CA PRO A 235 7.02 11.06 2.50
C PRO A 235 7.72 10.46 1.28
N LYS A 236 8.42 9.32 1.44
CA LYS A 236 9.13 8.67 0.34
C LYS A 236 8.17 7.93 -0.59
N THR A 237 7.27 7.13 -0.02
CA THR A 237 6.29 6.37 -0.81
C THR A 237 5.21 7.27 -1.40
N ALA A 238 4.79 8.32 -0.69
CA ALA A 238 3.82 9.30 -1.19
C ALA A 238 4.29 10.10 -2.43
N ARG A 239 5.56 9.99 -2.82
CA ARG A 239 6.08 10.55 -4.09
C ARG A 239 5.98 9.59 -5.26
N MET A 240 5.83 8.30 -4.98
CA MET A 240 5.90 7.22 -5.98
C MET A 240 4.60 6.43 -6.08
N TYR A 241 3.75 6.49 -5.07
CA TYR A 241 2.49 5.76 -4.98
C TYR A 241 1.32 6.73 -5.19
N GLU A 242 0.38 6.33 -6.03
CA GLU A 242 -0.93 6.94 -6.07
C GLU A 242 -1.72 6.41 -4.87
N ASP A 243 -2.16 7.29 -3.98
CA ASP A 243 -2.88 6.92 -2.77
C ASP A 243 -3.83 8.04 -2.31
N LEU A 244 -4.76 7.71 -1.43
CA LEU A 244 -5.76 8.62 -0.91
C LEU A 244 -5.62 8.78 0.60
N GLY A 245 -5.87 9.98 1.09
CA GLY A 245 -5.90 10.29 2.52
C GLY A 245 -7.02 11.26 2.88
N VAL A 246 -7.35 11.34 4.16
CA VAL A 246 -8.34 12.27 4.69
C VAL A 246 -7.81 12.93 5.94
N LEU A 247 -7.86 14.27 6.00
CA LEU A 247 -7.72 15.04 7.22
C LEU A 247 -9.12 15.47 7.67
N SER A 248 -9.50 15.13 8.90
CA SER A 248 -10.85 15.31 9.39
C SER A 248 -10.87 15.70 10.86
N ALA A 249 -11.82 16.55 11.23
CA ALA A 249 -12.16 16.87 12.61
C ALA A 249 -13.56 16.33 12.99
N ASP A 250 -14.05 15.31 12.26
CA ASP A 250 -15.36 14.67 12.53
C ASP A 250 -15.29 13.85 13.82
N ASP A 251 -16.14 14.18 14.80
CA ASP A 251 -16.15 13.53 16.11
C ASP A 251 -16.44 12.03 16.03
N ALA A 252 -17.33 11.61 15.14
CA ALA A 252 -17.67 10.19 14.98
C ALA A 252 -16.48 9.37 14.43
N LEU A 253 -15.69 9.97 13.53
CA LEU A 253 -14.44 9.36 13.07
C LEU A 253 -13.38 9.34 14.18
N GLY A 254 -13.28 10.41 14.95
CA GLY A 254 -12.39 10.51 16.13
C GLY A 254 -12.69 9.45 17.17
N GLU A 255 -13.97 9.22 17.52
CA GLU A 255 -14.41 8.15 18.41
C GLU A 255 -14.05 6.76 17.86
N ASP A 256 -14.31 6.51 16.58
CA ASP A 256 -13.98 5.23 15.93
C ASP A 256 -12.47 4.97 15.95
N LEU A 257 -11.65 5.98 15.65
CA LEU A 257 -10.19 5.87 15.71
C LEU A 257 -9.72 5.61 17.15
N ASN A 258 -10.28 6.26 18.15
CA ASN A 258 -9.95 5.97 19.55
C ASN A 258 -10.26 4.52 19.93
N LYS A 259 -11.41 4.00 19.53
CA LYS A 259 -11.79 2.59 19.72
C LYS A 259 -10.79 1.65 19.04
N LEU A 260 -10.41 1.98 17.77
CA LEU A 260 -9.45 1.19 17.02
C LEU A 260 -8.06 1.18 17.68
N PHE A 261 -7.53 2.33 18.09
CA PHE A 261 -6.25 2.39 18.78
C PHE A 261 -6.26 1.71 20.14
N ASN A 262 -7.36 1.78 20.90
CA ASN A 262 -7.51 1.02 22.13
C ASN A 262 -7.49 -0.50 21.87
N GLN A 263 -8.12 -0.96 20.79
CA GLN A 263 -8.05 -2.36 20.36
C GLN A 263 -6.61 -2.76 19.96
N LEU A 264 -5.90 -1.89 19.24
CA LEU A 264 -4.52 -2.13 18.81
C LEU A 264 -3.53 -2.15 19.97
N SER A 265 -3.80 -1.44 21.06
CA SER A 265 -2.96 -1.40 22.26
C SER A 265 -3.31 -2.45 23.33
N GLY A 266 -4.16 -3.42 23.00
CA GLY A 266 -4.47 -4.55 23.89
C GLY A 266 -5.68 -4.35 24.80
N PHE A 267 -6.31 -3.18 24.83
CA PHE A 267 -7.58 -2.94 25.53
C PHE A 267 -8.74 -3.32 24.60
N ALA A 268 -9.18 -4.58 24.67
CA ALA A 268 -10.03 -5.16 23.65
C ALA A 268 -11.48 -5.49 24.06
N PRO A 269 -12.39 -4.54 24.32
CA PRO A 269 -13.80 -4.79 24.11
C PRO A 269 -14.11 -4.85 22.61
N GLN A 270 -15.16 -5.59 22.24
CA GLN A 270 -15.67 -5.57 20.89
C GLN A 270 -16.35 -4.22 20.63
N TYR A 271 -15.85 -3.45 19.69
CA TYR A 271 -16.43 -2.18 19.31
C TYR A 271 -17.24 -2.30 18.02
N SER A 272 -18.36 -1.59 17.96
CA SER A 272 -19.02 -1.19 16.72
C SER A 272 -18.49 0.17 16.28
N TYR A 273 -18.34 0.37 14.99
CA TYR A 273 -17.84 1.60 14.39
C TYR A 273 -18.92 2.31 13.60
N ASN A 274 -18.88 3.64 13.58
CA ASN A 274 -19.87 4.48 12.86
C ASN A 274 -19.46 4.77 11.41
N ARG A 275 -18.16 5.03 11.20
CA ARG A 275 -17.59 5.40 9.90
C ARG A 275 -16.58 4.38 9.39
N LEU A 276 -16.06 3.51 10.26
CA LEU A 276 -15.05 2.53 9.90
C LEU A 276 -15.65 1.14 9.67
N LEU A 277 -15.10 0.45 8.68
CA LEU A 277 -15.11 -1.02 8.64
C LEU A 277 -13.69 -1.48 8.94
N VAL A 278 -13.54 -2.42 9.87
CA VAL A 278 -12.24 -2.88 10.37
C VAL A 278 -12.11 -4.39 10.21
N ALA A 279 -11.03 -4.85 9.57
CA ALA A 279 -10.68 -6.27 9.54
C ALA A 279 -10.00 -6.67 10.87
N PRO A 280 -10.14 -7.95 11.25
CA PRO A 280 -10.78 -9.06 10.52
C PRO A 280 -12.31 -9.15 10.68
N ARG A 281 -12.94 -8.25 11.43
CA ARG A 281 -14.32 -8.50 11.91
C ARG A 281 -15.43 -7.90 11.05
N SER A 282 -15.27 -6.68 10.54
CA SER A 282 -16.40 -5.95 9.92
C SER A 282 -16.22 -5.62 8.45
N ILE A 283 -15.01 -5.69 7.88
CA ILE A 283 -14.83 -5.42 6.44
C ILE A 283 -15.56 -6.46 5.60
N ARG A 284 -15.30 -7.76 5.81
CA ARG A 284 -15.92 -8.84 5.05
C ARG A 284 -17.44 -8.78 5.11
N PRO A 285 -18.09 -8.92 6.27
CA PRO A 285 -19.56 -8.91 6.33
C PRO A 285 -20.14 -7.58 5.85
N GLY A 286 -19.50 -6.45 6.17
CA GLY A 286 -19.99 -5.14 5.77
C GLY A 286 -19.96 -4.90 4.26
N LEU A 287 -18.93 -5.38 3.53
CA LEU A 287 -18.86 -5.26 2.08
C LEU A 287 -19.80 -6.26 1.38
N LEU A 288 -19.90 -7.49 1.88
CA LEU A 288 -20.84 -8.49 1.33
C LEU A 288 -22.28 -8.02 1.46
N GLU A 289 -22.67 -7.46 2.61
CA GLU A 289 -24.00 -6.83 2.79
C GLU A 289 -24.28 -5.77 1.73
N LYS A 290 -23.30 -4.95 1.37
CA LYS A 290 -23.46 -3.92 0.34
C LYS A 290 -23.60 -4.53 -1.06
N ILE A 291 -22.87 -5.58 -1.38
CA ILE A 291 -23.05 -6.31 -2.64
C ILE A 291 -24.44 -6.92 -2.72
N ASP A 292 -24.93 -7.56 -1.67
CA ASP A 292 -26.29 -8.11 -1.61
C ASP A 292 -27.37 -7.01 -1.74
N ARG A 293 -27.13 -5.86 -1.14
CA ARG A 293 -28.02 -4.70 -1.28
C ARG A 293 -28.10 -4.21 -2.73
N GLU A 294 -26.97 -4.17 -3.46
CA GLU A 294 -27.00 -3.78 -4.88
C GLU A 294 -27.78 -4.80 -5.73
N ILE A 295 -27.72 -6.10 -5.41
CA ILE A 295 -28.54 -7.13 -6.04
C ILE A 295 -30.03 -6.85 -5.81
N GLN A 296 -30.44 -6.58 -4.56
CA GLN A 296 -31.81 -6.26 -4.19
C GLN A 296 -32.29 -4.95 -4.85
N ASN A 297 -31.45 -3.92 -4.91
CA ASN A 297 -31.73 -2.68 -5.60
C ASN A 297 -32.02 -2.93 -7.09
N LYS A 298 -31.17 -3.70 -7.75
CA LYS A 298 -31.34 -4.05 -9.17
C LYS A 298 -32.64 -4.81 -9.42
N GLN A 299 -32.92 -5.84 -8.62
CA GLN A 299 -34.16 -6.62 -8.70
C GLN A 299 -35.43 -5.77 -8.46
N SER A 300 -35.30 -4.73 -7.66
CA SER A 300 -36.37 -3.76 -7.37
C SER A 300 -36.45 -2.61 -8.37
N GLY A 301 -35.67 -2.63 -9.45
CA GLY A 301 -35.64 -1.58 -10.48
C GLY A 301 -34.97 -0.29 -10.04
N LYS A 302 -34.25 -0.28 -8.92
CA LYS A 302 -33.50 0.88 -8.43
C LYS A 302 -32.13 0.96 -9.10
N HIS A 303 -31.50 2.14 -9.00
CA HIS A 303 -30.13 2.34 -9.46
C HIS A 303 -29.17 1.44 -8.67
N ALA A 304 -28.36 0.64 -9.37
CA ALA A 304 -27.47 -0.33 -8.76
C ALA A 304 -26.21 -0.55 -9.61
N PHE A 305 -25.05 -0.41 -9.01
CA PHE A 305 -23.75 -0.79 -9.57
C PHE A 305 -22.75 -1.03 -8.44
N ILE A 306 -21.64 -1.68 -8.78
CA ILE A 306 -20.50 -1.89 -7.90
C ILE A 306 -19.23 -1.43 -8.63
N ARG A 307 -18.43 -0.56 -8.01
CA ARG A 307 -17.15 -0.08 -8.54
C ARG A 307 -16.06 -0.27 -7.51
N LEU A 308 -15.03 -1.05 -7.83
CA LEU A 308 -13.94 -1.32 -6.91
C LEU A 308 -12.59 -1.01 -7.56
N LYS A 309 -11.77 -0.20 -6.88
CA LYS A 309 -10.35 -0.05 -7.18
C LYS A 309 -9.54 -0.74 -6.08
N LEU A 310 -8.69 -1.70 -6.46
CA LEU A 310 -7.97 -2.58 -5.55
C LEU A 310 -6.56 -2.87 -6.09
N ASN A 311 -5.65 -3.29 -5.21
CA ASN A 311 -4.41 -3.89 -5.69
C ASN A 311 -4.62 -5.35 -6.11
N SER A 312 -5.45 -6.11 -5.39
CA SER A 312 -5.68 -7.53 -5.67
C SER A 312 -7.08 -7.99 -5.26
N LEU A 313 -7.63 -8.94 -6.03
CA LEU A 313 -8.89 -9.63 -5.77
C LEU A 313 -8.66 -11.14 -5.89
N LEU A 314 -8.61 -11.84 -4.76
CA LEU A 314 -8.30 -13.27 -4.66
C LEU A 314 -9.28 -14.04 -3.75
N ASP A 315 -10.06 -13.33 -2.95
CA ASP A 315 -10.97 -13.94 -1.99
C ASP A 315 -12.15 -14.58 -2.70
N GLU A 316 -12.34 -15.89 -2.49
CA GLU A 316 -13.34 -16.70 -3.18
C GLU A 316 -14.76 -16.20 -2.92
N GLU A 317 -15.08 -15.88 -1.67
CA GLU A 317 -16.41 -15.41 -1.27
C GLU A 317 -16.79 -14.10 -1.97
N PHE A 318 -15.82 -13.18 -2.10
CA PHE A 318 -16.04 -11.95 -2.85
C PHE A 318 -16.15 -12.18 -4.36
N VAL A 319 -15.37 -13.08 -4.93
CA VAL A 319 -15.49 -13.43 -6.35
C VAL A 319 -16.87 -14.01 -6.63
N GLU A 320 -17.36 -14.92 -5.79
CA GLU A 320 -18.70 -15.48 -5.92
C GLU A 320 -19.81 -14.45 -5.74
N ALA A 321 -19.67 -13.53 -4.77
CA ALA A 321 -20.63 -12.45 -4.54
C ALA A 321 -20.73 -11.51 -5.75
N LEU A 322 -19.58 -11.17 -6.37
CA LEU A 322 -19.55 -10.36 -7.58
C LEU A 322 -20.14 -11.07 -8.80
N TYR A 323 -19.94 -12.39 -8.93
CA TYR A 323 -20.62 -13.20 -9.96
C TYR A 323 -22.13 -13.21 -9.76
N LYS A 324 -22.62 -13.40 -8.52
CA LYS A 324 -24.05 -13.31 -8.18
C LYS A 324 -24.62 -11.95 -8.54
N ALA A 325 -23.90 -10.87 -8.22
CA ALA A 325 -24.32 -9.51 -8.57
C ALA A 325 -24.43 -9.31 -10.10
N SER A 326 -23.43 -9.77 -10.86
CA SER A 326 -23.46 -9.73 -12.33
C SER A 326 -24.62 -10.54 -12.91
N SER A 327 -24.84 -11.78 -12.43
CA SER A 327 -25.95 -12.62 -12.88
C SER A 327 -27.32 -11.99 -12.57
N ALA A 328 -27.42 -11.16 -11.52
CA ALA A 328 -28.62 -10.38 -11.22
C ALA A 328 -28.75 -9.10 -12.07
N GLY A 329 -27.79 -8.84 -12.98
CA GLY A 329 -27.78 -7.67 -13.87
C GLY A 329 -27.13 -6.41 -13.28
N VAL A 330 -26.46 -6.49 -12.13
CA VAL A 330 -25.68 -5.38 -11.56
C VAL A 330 -24.43 -5.16 -12.41
N GLU A 331 -24.19 -3.92 -12.82
CA GLU A 331 -22.93 -3.54 -13.48
C GLU A 331 -21.80 -3.50 -12.47
N VAL A 332 -20.67 -4.15 -12.78
CA VAL A 332 -19.50 -4.22 -11.92
C VAL A 332 -18.25 -3.74 -12.68
N ASP A 333 -17.66 -2.64 -12.23
CA ASP A 333 -16.41 -2.11 -12.76
C ASP A 333 -15.28 -2.31 -11.75
N LEU A 334 -14.25 -3.04 -12.16
CA LEU A 334 -13.08 -3.36 -11.34
C LEU A 334 -11.81 -2.73 -11.94
N VAL A 335 -11.08 -1.99 -11.13
CA VAL A 335 -9.74 -1.48 -11.45
C VAL A 335 -8.74 -2.19 -10.55
N ILE A 336 -7.99 -3.15 -11.11
CA ILE A 336 -7.11 -4.03 -10.32
C ILE A 336 -5.69 -3.99 -10.89
N ARG A 337 -4.75 -3.51 -10.09
CA ARG A 337 -3.35 -3.36 -10.47
C ARG A 337 -2.57 -4.67 -10.52
N GLY A 338 -2.86 -5.58 -9.61
CA GLY A 338 -2.11 -6.83 -9.39
C GLY A 338 -2.93 -8.07 -9.75
N ILE A 339 -2.98 -9.03 -8.84
CA ILE A 339 -3.60 -10.32 -9.08
C ILE A 339 -5.13 -10.20 -9.03
N CYS A 340 -5.79 -10.77 -10.04
CA CYS A 340 -7.25 -10.91 -10.12
C CYS A 340 -7.61 -12.38 -10.40
N ALA A 341 -8.29 -13.03 -9.47
CA ALA A 341 -8.78 -14.40 -9.64
C ALA A 341 -10.16 -14.46 -10.35
N LEU A 342 -10.85 -13.31 -10.47
CA LEU A 342 -12.14 -13.22 -11.15
C LEU A 342 -11.96 -13.21 -12.67
N VAL A 343 -12.80 -13.93 -13.41
CA VAL A 343 -12.84 -13.94 -14.88
C VAL A 343 -14.09 -13.17 -15.35
N PRO A 344 -13.93 -12.03 -16.05
CA PRO A 344 -15.06 -11.22 -16.55
C PRO A 344 -15.61 -11.76 -17.87
N GLY A 345 -16.81 -11.32 -18.25
CA GLY A 345 -17.38 -11.48 -19.60
C GLY A 345 -17.87 -12.87 -19.95
N ILE A 346 -18.08 -13.76 -18.96
CA ILE A 346 -18.67 -15.08 -19.16
C ILE A 346 -20.19 -14.95 -19.16
N THR A 347 -20.84 -15.37 -20.25
CA THR A 347 -22.29 -15.30 -20.43
C THR A 347 -23.04 -16.00 -19.29
N GLY A 348 -24.02 -15.32 -18.71
CA GLY A 348 -24.84 -15.79 -17.60
C GLY A 348 -24.16 -15.76 -16.22
N ILE A 349 -22.87 -15.46 -16.14
CA ILE A 349 -22.10 -15.43 -14.89
C ILE A 349 -21.49 -14.06 -14.64
N SER A 350 -20.63 -13.59 -15.54
CA SER A 350 -19.85 -12.35 -15.34
C SER A 350 -19.92 -11.39 -16.55
N GLU A 351 -20.97 -11.47 -17.35
CA GLU A 351 -21.16 -10.65 -18.54
C GLU A 351 -21.28 -9.15 -18.23
N ASN A 352 -21.72 -8.79 -17.02
CA ASN A 352 -21.82 -7.43 -16.55
C ASN A 352 -20.58 -6.96 -15.76
N ILE A 353 -19.51 -7.77 -15.73
CA ILE A 353 -18.26 -7.42 -15.06
C ILE A 353 -17.21 -6.96 -16.07
N ARG A 354 -16.58 -5.84 -15.80
CA ARG A 354 -15.42 -5.31 -16.55
C ARG A 354 -14.23 -5.20 -15.60
N VAL A 355 -13.07 -5.68 -16.01
CA VAL A 355 -11.84 -5.59 -15.22
C VAL A 355 -10.76 -4.87 -16.03
N ARG A 356 -10.20 -3.83 -15.45
CA ARG A 356 -9.13 -3.03 -16.06
C ARG A 356 -7.94 -2.91 -15.10
N SER A 357 -6.76 -2.68 -15.68
CA SER A 357 -5.55 -2.34 -14.94
C SER A 357 -4.87 -1.16 -15.62
N VAL A 358 -4.49 -0.16 -14.84
CA VAL A 358 -3.71 0.98 -15.30
C VAL A 358 -2.32 0.88 -14.68
N LEU A 359 -1.30 0.98 -15.54
CA LEU A 359 0.10 1.03 -15.14
C LEU A 359 0.68 2.34 -15.66
N GLY A 360 1.50 2.98 -14.85
CA GLY A 360 2.09 4.25 -15.24
C GLY A 360 3.31 4.59 -14.39
N ARG A 361 3.64 5.87 -14.34
CA ARG A 361 4.77 6.42 -13.59
C ARG A 361 4.70 6.12 -12.09
N PHE A 362 3.49 6.23 -11.52
CA PHE A 362 3.24 6.01 -10.11
C PHE A 362 2.63 4.63 -9.90
N LEU A 363 2.96 4.00 -8.78
CA LEU A 363 2.32 2.76 -8.38
C LEU A 363 0.89 3.04 -7.94
N GLU A 364 -0.07 2.50 -8.67
CA GLU A 364 -1.48 2.55 -8.29
C GLU A 364 -1.69 1.80 -6.96
N HIS A 365 -2.10 2.51 -5.91
CA HIS A 365 -2.12 1.93 -4.56
C HIS A 365 -3.39 2.24 -3.77
N SER A 366 -4.14 3.27 -4.13
CA SER A 366 -5.40 3.57 -3.46
C SER A 366 -6.44 2.47 -3.63
N ARG A 367 -7.30 2.31 -2.64
CA ARG A 367 -8.46 1.42 -2.69
C ARG A 367 -9.72 2.25 -2.55
N ILE A 368 -10.67 2.02 -3.45
CA ILE A 368 -11.97 2.67 -3.48
C ILE A 368 -13.04 1.58 -3.60
N PHE A 369 -14.04 1.63 -2.74
CA PHE A 369 -15.22 0.78 -2.77
C PHE A 369 -16.43 1.68 -2.94
N HIS A 370 -17.14 1.57 -4.06
CA HIS A 370 -18.25 2.44 -4.40
C HIS A 370 -19.47 1.62 -4.79
N PHE A 371 -20.57 1.87 -4.09
CA PHE A 371 -21.86 1.21 -4.25
C PHE A 371 -22.93 2.28 -4.56
N ALA A 372 -23.82 2.02 -5.52
CA ALA A 372 -24.86 2.96 -5.93
C ALA A 372 -25.93 3.20 -4.86
N ASN A 373 -26.20 2.20 -4.01
CA ASN A 373 -27.13 2.29 -2.89
C ASN A 373 -28.49 2.92 -3.25
N GLY A 374 -29.04 2.55 -4.43
CA GLY A 374 -30.34 3.08 -4.87
C GLY A 374 -30.35 4.56 -5.24
N GLY A 375 -29.17 5.18 -5.42
CA GLY A 375 -28.96 6.60 -5.76
C GLY A 375 -28.43 7.46 -4.61
N ASP A 376 -28.19 6.90 -3.42
CA ASP A 376 -27.45 7.55 -2.33
C ASP A 376 -26.06 6.90 -2.22
N ASP A 377 -25.18 7.28 -3.12
CA ASP A 377 -23.85 6.67 -3.29
C ASP A 377 -23.09 6.49 -1.97
N GLU A 378 -22.63 5.27 -1.75
CA GLU A 378 -21.83 4.90 -0.58
C GLU A 378 -20.42 4.57 -1.00
N ILE A 379 -19.44 5.36 -0.52
CA ILE A 379 -18.04 5.24 -0.90
C ILE A 379 -17.17 5.05 0.33
N TYR A 380 -16.25 4.08 0.24
CA TYR A 380 -15.19 3.84 1.22
C TYR A 380 -13.82 3.95 0.56
N ILE A 381 -12.84 4.45 1.31
CA ILE A 381 -11.42 4.36 0.96
C ILE A 381 -10.65 3.74 2.13
N GLY A 382 -9.52 3.11 1.86
CA GLY A 382 -8.71 2.55 2.95
C GLY A 382 -7.63 1.56 2.51
N SER A 383 -7.25 0.66 3.42
CA SER A 383 -6.05 -0.15 3.28
C SER A 383 -6.28 -1.58 2.77
N ALA A 384 -7.52 -2.09 2.80
CA ALA A 384 -7.80 -3.49 2.51
C ALA A 384 -7.84 -3.82 1.01
N ASP A 385 -7.20 -4.91 0.63
CA ASP A 385 -7.47 -5.63 -0.61
C ASP A 385 -8.42 -6.81 -0.31
N LEU A 386 -9.08 -7.35 -1.33
CA LEU A 386 -9.95 -8.51 -1.18
C LEU A 386 -9.13 -9.81 -1.29
N MET A 387 -8.38 -10.09 -0.23
CA MET A 387 -7.50 -11.25 -0.06
C MET A 387 -7.65 -11.80 1.36
N ASP A 388 -7.52 -13.12 1.53
CA ASP A 388 -7.59 -13.79 2.85
C ASP A 388 -6.73 -13.09 3.91
N ARG A 389 -5.48 -12.81 3.59
CA ARG A 389 -4.54 -12.17 4.53
C ARG A 389 -5.01 -10.79 5.00
N ASN A 390 -5.65 -9.98 4.15
CA ASN A 390 -6.14 -8.65 4.48
C ASN A 390 -7.43 -8.73 5.31
N LEU A 391 -8.30 -9.67 4.97
CA LEU A 391 -9.62 -9.77 5.55
C LEU A 391 -9.65 -10.56 6.88
N ASN A 392 -8.71 -11.52 7.07
CA ASN A 392 -8.75 -12.46 8.19
C ASN A 392 -7.52 -12.41 9.10
N ARG A 393 -6.35 -11.91 8.60
CA ARG A 393 -5.07 -12.02 9.33
C ARG A 393 -4.39 -10.67 9.58
N ARG A 394 -5.04 -9.56 9.23
CA ARG A 394 -4.51 -8.22 9.39
C ARG A 394 -5.54 -7.30 9.99
N VAL A 395 -5.06 -6.24 10.62
CA VAL A 395 -5.91 -5.11 10.93
C VAL A 395 -5.85 -4.15 9.76
N GLU A 396 -6.95 -4.06 9.04
CA GLU A 396 -7.15 -3.12 7.93
C GLU A 396 -8.34 -2.24 8.25
N SER A 397 -8.42 -1.06 7.67
CA SER A 397 -9.56 -0.17 7.85
C SER A 397 -10.04 0.43 6.55
N LEU A 398 -11.36 0.59 6.44
CA LEU A 398 -12.02 1.35 5.39
C LEU A 398 -12.82 2.46 6.06
N VAL A 399 -12.65 3.70 5.60
CA VAL A 399 -13.38 4.87 6.10
C VAL A 399 -14.49 5.25 5.13
N LYS A 400 -15.71 5.41 5.66
CA LYS A 400 -16.87 5.90 4.89
C LYS A 400 -16.73 7.38 4.61
N ILE A 401 -16.80 7.73 3.34
CA ILE A 401 -16.79 9.13 2.87
C ILE A 401 -18.21 9.67 2.98
N ARG A 402 -18.39 10.74 3.74
CA ARG A 402 -19.71 11.35 3.98
C ARG A 402 -19.96 12.59 3.14
N ARG A 403 -18.93 13.39 2.86
CA ARG A 403 -19.10 14.65 2.12
C ARG A 403 -19.37 14.40 0.64
N ASP A 404 -20.41 15.01 0.11
CA ASP A 404 -20.78 14.85 -1.29
C ASP A 404 -19.73 15.38 -2.26
N GLU A 405 -18.99 16.42 -1.88
CA GLU A 405 -17.87 16.95 -2.66
C GLU A 405 -16.75 15.93 -2.82
N HIS A 406 -16.42 15.22 -1.73
CA HIS A 406 -15.42 14.15 -1.76
C HIS A 406 -15.92 12.92 -2.52
N LYS A 407 -17.21 12.54 -2.35
CA LYS A 407 -17.81 11.48 -3.16
C LYS A 407 -17.71 11.82 -4.65
N LYS A 408 -18.08 13.03 -5.06
CA LYS A 408 -17.97 13.50 -6.46
C LYS A 408 -16.52 13.47 -6.97
N SER A 409 -15.55 13.87 -6.14
CA SER A 409 -14.13 13.84 -6.49
C SER A 409 -13.64 12.41 -6.72
N LEU A 410 -14.00 11.47 -5.84
CA LEU A 410 -13.65 10.05 -5.96
C LEU A 410 -14.35 9.39 -7.16
N MET A 411 -15.62 9.72 -7.41
CA MET A 411 -16.35 9.26 -8.60
C MET A 411 -15.64 9.73 -9.87
N LYS A 412 -15.25 11.01 -9.94
CA LYS A 412 -14.51 11.56 -11.07
C LYS A 412 -13.17 10.88 -11.28
N ILE A 413 -12.45 10.58 -10.20
CA ILE A 413 -11.20 9.80 -10.27
C ILE A 413 -11.50 8.42 -10.86
N PHE A 414 -12.51 7.71 -10.34
CA PHE A 414 -12.86 6.37 -10.82
C PHE A 414 -13.31 6.40 -12.29
N ASP A 415 -14.11 7.38 -12.70
CA ASP A 415 -14.56 7.56 -14.09
C ASP A 415 -13.39 7.74 -15.06
N GLN A 416 -12.29 8.39 -14.62
CA GLN A 416 -11.10 8.52 -15.44
C GLN A 416 -10.39 7.17 -15.65
N TYR A 417 -10.38 6.26 -14.67
CA TYR A 417 -9.85 4.90 -14.84
C TYR A 417 -10.66 4.07 -15.81
N THR A 418 -11.96 4.28 -15.87
CA THR A 418 -12.89 3.48 -16.68
C THR A 418 -13.27 4.13 -18.01
N ALA A 419 -12.79 5.36 -18.28
CA ALA A 419 -13.05 6.06 -19.52
C ALA A 419 -12.55 5.28 -20.75
N SER A 420 -13.30 5.35 -21.84
CA SER A 420 -12.92 4.75 -23.13
C SER A 420 -11.71 5.45 -23.79
N THR A 421 -11.37 6.64 -23.32
CA THR A 421 -10.23 7.45 -23.76
C THR A 421 -8.94 7.18 -23.00
N THR A 422 -8.99 6.33 -21.97
CA THR A 422 -7.83 6.00 -21.13
C THR A 422 -7.18 4.70 -21.58
N ALA A 423 -5.87 4.73 -21.82
CA ALA A 423 -5.07 3.54 -22.10
C ALA A 423 -5.04 2.62 -20.87
N ALA A 424 -5.43 1.37 -21.01
CA ALA A 424 -5.52 0.41 -19.93
C ALA A 424 -5.35 -1.03 -20.42
N TRP A 425 -4.95 -1.90 -19.52
CA TRP A 425 -5.05 -3.35 -19.72
C TRP A 425 -6.45 -3.83 -19.39
N HIS A 426 -7.03 -4.63 -20.27
CA HIS A 426 -8.35 -5.23 -20.09
C HIS A 426 -8.19 -6.73 -19.87
N LEU A 427 -8.80 -7.26 -18.81
CA LEU A 427 -8.88 -8.71 -18.59
C LEU A 427 -9.99 -9.28 -19.49
N LEU A 428 -9.61 -10.28 -20.30
CA LEU A 428 -10.52 -10.93 -21.24
C LEU A 428 -11.18 -12.18 -20.61
N PRO A 429 -12.29 -12.68 -21.17
CA PRO A 429 -12.93 -13.93 -20.74
C PRO A 429 -12.00 -15.16 -20.81
N THR A 430 -10.91 -15.06 -21.57
CA THR A 430 -9.88 -16.09 -21.69
C THR A 430 -8.86 -16.09 -20.54
N GLY A 431 -8.98 -15.16 -19.58
CA GLY A 431 -8.00 -14.94 -18.52
C GLY A 431 -6.74 -14.17 -18.97
N LYS A 432 -6.67 -13.75 -20.22
CA LYS A 432 -5.52 -12.97 -20.75
C LYS A 432 -5.76 -11.49 -20.62
N TRP A 433 -4.69 -10.74 -20.37
CA TRP A 433 -4.70 -9.29 -20.38
C TRP A 433 -4.38 -8.76 -21.77
N LEU A 434 -5.18 -7.82 -22.27
CA LEU A 434 -4.99 -7.12 -23.54
C LEU A 434 -4.77 -5.64 -23.26
N LEU A 435 -3.65 -5.10 -23.74
CA LEU A 435 -3.42 -3.65 -23.71
C LEU A 435 -4.29 -2.98 -24.78
N VAL A 436 -5.13 -2.04 -24.35
CA VAL A 436 -5.92 -1.16 -25.21
C VAL A 436 -5.34 0.25 -25.07
N ASP A 437 -4.47 0.62 -25.98
CA ASP A 437 -3.76 1.91 -26.03
C ASP A 437 -4.12 2.77 -27.25
N LYS A 438 -5.02 2.26 -28.11
CA LYS A 438 -5.52 2.95 -29.30
C LYS A 438 -7.04 2.82 -29.39
N ASP A 439 -7.67 3.82 -29.97
CA ASP A 439 -9.10 3.78 -30.32
C ASP A 439 -9.37 3.00 -31.61
N SER A 440 -10.64 2.92 -32.00
CA SER A 440 -11.07 2.24 -33.24
C SER A 440 -10.51 2.85 -34.51
N ASN A 441 -10.02 4.09 -34.49
CA ASN A 441 -9.42 4.81 -35.61
C ASN A 441 -7.90 4.72 -35.61
N GLY A 442 -7.30 4.03 -34.62
CA GLY A 442 -5.85 3.89 -34.46
C GLY A 442 -5.17 5.06 -33.75
N ALA A 443 -5.92 6.04 -33.24
CA ALA A 443 -5.38 7.14 -32.45
C ALA A 443 -5.02 6.68 -31.04
N SER A 444 -3.90 7.15 -30.50
CA SER A 444 -3.43 6.80 -29.17
C SER A 444 -4.38 7.30 -28.09
N LEU A 445 -4.73 6.42 -27.15
CA LEU A 445 -5.46 6.76 -25.93
C LEU A 445 -4.57 7.51 -24.94
N SER A 446 -5.19 8.20 -23.99
CA SER A 446 -4.48 9.03 -23.01
C SER A 446 -3.85 8.19 -21.92
N ASP A 447 -2.62 8.55 -21.51
CA ASP A 447 -2.05 8.13 -20.24
C ASP A 447 -2.80 8.82 -19.10
N LEU A 448 -3.41 8.02 -18.21
CA LEU A 448 -4.22 8.51 -17.12
C LEU A 448 -3.44 9.43 -16.19
N GLN A 449 -2.26 8.99 -15.75
CA GLN A 449 -1.48 9.74 -14.76
C GLN A 449 -0.93 11.05 -15.36
N ALA A 450 -0.56 11.05 -16.64
CA ALA A 450 -0.21 12.28 -17.35
C ALA A 450 -1.40 13.25 -17.44
N THR A 451 -2.60 12.73 -17.70
CA THR A 451 -3.84 13.53 -17.74
C THR A 451 -4.15 14.14 -16.38
N ILE A 452 -4.04 13.37 -15.28
CA ILE A 452 -4.23 13.87 -13.93
C ILE A 452 -3.18 14.95 -13.59
N ILE A 453 -1.89 14.71 -13.91
CA ILE A 453 -0.83 15.71 -13.70
C ILE A 453 -1.15 17.01 -14.40
N GLN A 454 -1.63 16.96 -15.66
CA GLN A 454 -2.01 18.15 -16.41
C GLN A 454 -3.18 18.88 -15.76
N ALA A 455 -4.20 18.14 -15.30
CA ALA A 455 -5.35 18.71 -14.61
C ALA A 455 -4.97 19.42 -13.30
N TYR A 456 -4.00 18.86 -12.55
CA TYR A 456 -3.47 19.49 -11.33
C TYR A 456 -2.64 20.75 -11.66
N ARG A 457 -1.85 20.74 -12.73
CA ARG A 457 -1.11 21.94 -13.20
C ARG A 457 -2.03 23.07 -13.64
N ALA A 458 -3.16 22.76 -14.24
CA ALA A 458 -4.12 23.76 -14.71
C ALA A 458 -4.92 24.43 -13.59
N LYS A 459 -4.87 23.90 -12.34
CA LYS A 459 -5.52 24.50 -11.16
C LYS A 459 -4.65 25.57 -10.47
N VAL A 460 -3.41 25.75 -10.90
CA VAL A 460 -2.44 26.76 -10.44
C VAL A 460 -2.46 27.96 -11.35
#